data_42745787ae95048a4abad47643e5819c
#
_entry.id   42745787ae95048a4abad47643e5819c
#
_cell.length_a   1.000
_cell.length_b   1.000
_cell.length_c   1.000
_cell.angle_alpha   90.00
_cell.angle_beta   90.00
_cell.angle_gamma   90.00
#
_symmetry.space_group_name_H-M   'P 1'
#
loop_
_entity.id
_entity.type
_entity.pdbx_description
1 polymer ?
#
loop_
_entity_poly.entity_id
_entity_poly.type
_entity_poly.pdbx_seq_one_letter_code
_entity_poly.pdbx_strand_id
1 'polypeptide(L)'
;MKKIFVSILILIAISANAQQFINSGMIEYEVRVNNHRMFGDGFFGQMFKDKMPNFSTTYYHLTFNDNKTIYKYDRLNEKDKLPWGTNNAEDNVWYNDFNNNSRVNQKFVFDQTYILADSLMRLDWKVMPNETREIAGFVCRKAQAVIFDSVYVFAFYTDEITVSGGPMGIHGLPGMILGITIPRMFTSWIATKLQVNGVNTNIIVPPNKGKKKVAAELKQSVEKVSKDWGTWGQQSIWNIFI
;
A
#
# COMPACT_ATOMS: atom_id res chain seq x y z
N MET A 1 1.19 58.30 1.90
CA MET A 1 1.67 57.27 0.98
C MET A 1 2.53 56.21 1.69
N LYS A 2 3.58 56.52 2.48
CA LYS A 2 4.40 55.50 3.18
C LYS A 2 3.61 54.57 4.09
N LYS A 3 2.60 55.08 4.84
CA LYS A 3 1.78 54.23 5.76
C LYS A 3 0.85 53.24 5.02
N ILE A 4 0.37 53.61 3.85
CA ILE A 4 -0.47 52.73 3.01
C ILE A 4 0.39 51.57 2.41
N PHE A 5 1.64 51.89 2.02
CA PHE A 5 2.56 50.85 1.51
C PHE A 5 2.94 49.82 2.59
N VAL A 6 3.14 50.23 3.82
CA VAL A 6 3.42 49.34 4.96
C VAL A 6 2.22 48.45 5.28
N SER A 7 0.99 48.99 5.23
CA SER A 7 -0.25 48.19 5.44
C SER A 7 -0.47 47.16 4.38
N ILE A 8 -0.16 47.45 3.10
CA ILE A 8 -0.26 46.48 1.98
C ILE A 8 0.80 45.39 2.13
N LEU A 9 2.03 45.72 2.56
CA LEU A 9 3.06 44.69 2.79
C LEU A 9 2.70 43.73 3.93
N ILE A 10 2.05 44.22 4.98
CA ILE A 10 1.58 43.38 6.10
C ILE A 10 0.43 42.46 5.65
N LEU A 11 -0.49 42.91 4.77
CA LEU A 11 -1.56 42.08 4.24
C LEU A 11 -1.03 40.95 3.34
N ILE A 12 0.03 41.18 2.58
CA ILE A 12 0.65 40.15 1.71
C ILE A 12 1.37 39.10 2.55
N ALA A 13 1.96 39.47 3.70
CA ALA A 13 2.62 38.52 4.60
C ALA A 13 1.65 37.51 5.27
N ILE A 14 0.37 37.88 5.42
CA ILE A 14 -0.64 36.99 6.05
C ILE A 14 -1.12 35.91 5.09
N SER A 15 -0.91 36.06 3.79
CA SER A 15 -1.30 35.07 2.76
C SER A 15 -0.24 33.97 2.51
N ALA A 16 0.89 34.01 3.20
CA ALA A 16 1.84 32.91 3.14
C ALA A 16 1.26 31.69 3.89
N ASN A 17 0.51 30.86 3.17
CA ASN A 17 0.17 29.54 3.65
C ASN A 17 1.49 28.79 3.83
N ALA A 18 1.96 28.68 5.07
CA ALA A 18 3.10 27.85 5.40
C ALA A 18 2.71 26.41 5.01
N GLN A 19 3.35 25.88 4.00
CA GLN A 19 3.15 24.49 3.60
C GLN A 19 3.58 23.60 4.78
N GLN A 20 2.62 23.03 5.47
CA GLN A 20 2.88 22.20 6.63
C GLN A 20 3.22 20.78 6.16
N PHE A 21 4.49 20.41 6.22
CA PHE A 21 4.92 19.07 5.93
C PHE A 21 4.55 18.09 7.05
N ILE A 22 3.97 16.96 6.67
CA ILE A 22 3.52 15.93 7.60
C ILE A 22 4.56 14.81 7.62
N ASN A 23 5.15 14.56 8.79
CA ASN A 23 6.17 13.53 9.01
C ASN A 23 5.72 12.38 9.92
N SER A 24 4.52 12.49 10.50
CA SER A 24 3.96 11.48 11.42
C SER A 24 2.45 11.43 11.28
N GLY A 25 1.86 10.23 11.36
CA GLY A 25 0.43 10.05 11.26
C GLY A 25 0.02 8.60 11.00
N MET A 26 -1.28 8.44 10.73
CA MET A 26 -1.88 7.18 10.31
C MET A 26 -2.79 7.44 9.11
N ILE A 27 -2.65 6.61 8.08
CA ILE A 27 -3.47 6.65 6.88
C ILE A 27 -4.31 5.37 6.83
N GLU A 28 -5.63 5.53 6.67
CA GLU A 28 -6.52 4.43 6.34
C GLU A 28 -6.53 4.24 4.81
N TYR A 29 -6.34 3.01 4.36
CA TYR A 29 -6.46 2.63 2.95
C TYR A 29 -7.64 1.71 2.75
N GLU A 30 -8.48 2.04 1.78
CA GLU A 30 -9.46 1.13 1.21
C GLU A 30 -8.80 0.30 0.11
N VAL A 31 -8.85 -1.01 0.26
CA VAL A 31 -8.33 -1.98 -0.71
C VAL A 31 -9.51 -2.66 -1.38
N ARG A 32 -9.63 -2.48 -2.71
CA ARG A 32 -10.71 -3.07 -3.50
C ARG A 32 -10.18 -4.05 -4.51
N VAL A 33 -10.72 -5.27 -4.47
CA VAL A 33 -10.43 -6.34 -5.44
C VAL A 33 -11.64 -6.53 -6.34
N ASN A 34 -11.45 -6.52 -7.66
CA ASN A 34 -12.49 -6.88 -8.61
C ASN A 34 -12.55 -8.41 -8.73
N ASN A 35 -13.47 -9.03 -8.02
CA ASN A 35 -13.59 -10.48 -7.92
C ASN A 35 -13.95 -11.12 -9.27
N HIS A 36 -14.88 -10.54 -10.01
CA HIS A 36 -15.29 -11.08 -11.31
C HIS A 36 -14.14 -11.15 -12.31
N ARG A 37 -13.26 -10.13 -12.30
CA ARG A 37 -12.05 -10.15 -13.14
C ARG A 37 -10.97 -11.07 -12.59
N MET A 38 -10.81 -11.14 -11.27
CA MET A 38 -9.82 -11.99 -10.62
C MET A 38 -10.10 -13.48 -10.85
N PHE A 39 -11.36 -13.89 -10.72
CA PHE A 39 -11.77 -15.28 -10.94
C PHE A 39 -11.99 -15.62 -12.43
N GLY A 40 -12.16 -14.59 -13.29
CA GLY A 40 -12.31 -14.74 -14.73
C GLY A 40 -13.58 -15.50 -15.16
N ASP A 41 -13.63 -15.86 -16.45
CA ASP A 41 -14.77 -16.55 -17.06
C ASP A 41 -14.59 -18.08 -17.13
N GLY A 42 -13.60 -18.64 -16.42
CA GLY A 42 -13.40 -20.07 -16.28
C GLY A 42 -14.51 -20.75 -15.46
N PHE A 43 -14.48 -22.09 -15.40
CA PHE A 43 -15.48 -22.91 -14.69
C PHE A 43 -15.76 -22.40 -13.26
N PHE A 44 -14.72 -22.09 -12.48
CA PHE A 44 -14.86 -21.59 -11.12
C PHE A 44 -15.52 -20.20 -11.07
N GLY A 45 -15.06 -19.26 -11.92
CA GLY A 45 -15.64 -17.92 -12.02
C GLY A 45 -17.12 -17.98 -12.40
N GLN A 46 -17.52 -18.80 -13.37
CA GLN A 46 -18.92 -18.98 -13.77
C GLN A 46 -19.76 -19.61 -12.66
N MET A 47 -19.23 -20.63 -11.95
CA MET A 47 -19.95 -21.30 -10.86
C MET A 47 -20.31 -20.36 -9.71
N PHE A 48 -19.46 -19.38 -9.39
CA PHE A 48 -19.64 -18.50 -8.25
C PHE A 48 -20.06 -17.07 -8.62
N LYS A 49 -20.18 -16.73 -9.91
CA LYS A 49 -20.46 -15.39 -10.41
C LYS A 49 -21.67 -14.74 -9.75
N ASP A 50 -22.77 -15.48 -9.62
CA ASP A 50 -24.02 -14.99 -9.05
C ASP A 50 -24.03 -14.96 -7.51
N LYS A 51 -23.07 -15.64 -6.88
CA LYS A 51 -22.94 -15.72 -5.41
C LYS A 51 -21.85 -14.85 -4.85
N MET A 52 -21.05 -14.23 -5.70
CA MET A 52 -19.87 -13.46 -5.36
C MET A 52 -20.10 -11.97 -5.64
N PRO A 53 -19.82 -11.07 -4.69
CA PRO A 53 -19.89 -9.65 -4.95
C PRO A 53 -18.90 -9.25 -6.05
N ASN A 54 -19.24 -8.24 -6.86
CA ASN A 54 -18.36 -7.73 -7.91
C ASN A 54 -17.00 -7.27 -7.36
N PHE A 55 -17.02 -6.70 -6.16
CA PHE A 55 -15.84 -6.22 -5.45
C PHE A 55 -15.84 -6.72 -4.02
N SER A 56 -14.65 -7.02 -3.51
CA SER A 56 -14.39 -7.15 -2.07
C SER A 56 -13.60 -5.95 -1.60
N THR A 57 -13.96 -5.43 -0.42
CA THR A 57 -13.34 -4.26 0.17
C THR A 57 -12.76 -4.59 1.53
N THR A 58 -11.50 -4.24 1.74
CA THR A 58 -10.77 -4.44 2.99
C THR A 58 -10.09 -3.14 3.39
N TYR A 59 -9.99 -2.85 4.67
CA TYR A 59 -9.34 -1.65 5.18
C TYR A 59 -8.03 -2.01 5.88
N TYR A 60 -7.02 -1.16 5.65
CA TYR A 60 -5.70 -1.28 6.24
C TYR A 60 -5.25 0.05 6.81
N HIS A 61 -4.44 0.02 7.84
CA HIS A 61 -3.79 1.20 8.41
C HIS A 61 -2.29 1.19 8.09
N LEU A 62 -1.78 2.32 7.59
CA LEU A 62 -0.38 2.63 7.51
C LEU A 62 -0.06 3.69 8.56
N THR A 63 0.67 3.32 9.61
CA THR A 63 1.18 4.27 10.60
C THR A 63 2.62 4.61 10.26
N PHE A 64 2.96 5.88 10.33
CA PHE A 64 4.30 6.37 9.97
C PHE A 64 4.79 7.42 10.97
N ASN A 65 6.08 7.39 11.23
CA ASN A 65 6.81 8.36 12.06
C ASN A 65 8.32 8.15 11.89
N ASP A 66 9.10 9.22 11.94
CA ASP A 66 10.58 9.17 11.96
C ASP A 66 11.17 8.28 10.83
N ASN A 67 10.68 8.47 9.61
CA ASN A 67 11.06 7.66 8.43
C ASN A 67 10.87 6.14 8.60
N LYS A 68 9.89 5.73 9.39
CA LYS A 68 9.47 4.34 9.54
C LYS A 68 7.99 4.20 9.23
N THR A 69 7.61 3.05 8.72
CA THR A 69 6.21 2.74 8.46
C THR A 69 5.87 1.34 8.93
N ILE A 70 4.62 1.17 9.36
CA ILE A 70 4.02 -0.14 9.55
C ILE A 70 2.65 -0.17 8.88
N TYR A 71 2.40 -1.17 8.04
CA TYR A 71 1.16 -1.38 7.33
C TYR A 71 0.52 -2.68 7.78
N LYS A 72 -0.75 -2.63 8.21
CA LYS A 72 -1.47 -3.76 8.81
C LYS A 72 -2.94 -3.75 8.38
N TYR A 73 -3.53 -4.93 8.37
CA TYR A 73 -4.97 -5.13 8.29
C TYR A 73 -5.70 -4.42 9.44
N ASP A 74 -6.85 -3.85 9.15
CA ASP A 74 -7.77 -3.27 10.13
C ASP A 74 -9.08 -4.06 10.16
N ARG A 75 -9.84 -4.04 9.07
CA ARG A 75 -11.15 -4.68 8.99
C ARG A 75 -11.56 -5.04 7.57
N LEU A 76 -12.50 -5.96 7.46
CA LEU A 76 -13.23 -6.28 6.23
C LEU A 76 -14.54 -5.49 6.15
N ASN A 77 -14.99 -5.17 4.94
CA ASN A 77 -16.36 -4.74 4.72
C ASN A 77 -17.28 -5.99 4.66
N GLU A 78 -18.04 -6.21 5.71
CA GLU A 78 -18.95 -7.39 5.82
C GLU A 78 -20.01 -7.46 4.72
N LYS A 79 -20.33 -6.33 4.05
CA LYS A 79 -21.36 -6.27 3.01
C LYS A 79 -20.91 -6.94 1.69
N ASP A 80 -19.60 -6.99 1.45
CA ASP A 80 -19.01 -7.53 0.23
C ASP A 80 -18.01 -8.67 0.49
N LYS A 81 -18.23 -9.40 1.60
CA LYS A 81 -17.47 -10.59 2.00
C LYS A 81 -17.68 -11.74 1.01
N LEU A 82 -16.61 -12.44 0.68
CA LEU A 82 -16.68 -13.64 -0.14
C LEU A 82 -17.33 -14.80 0.62
N PRO A 83 -18.10 -15.69 -0.04
CA PRO A 83 -18.80 -16.80 0.61
C PRO A 83 -17.90 -17.81 1.34
N TRP A 84 -16.63 -17.94 0.89
CA TRP A 84 -15.65 -18.86 1.48
C TRP A 84 -14.72 -18.20 2.51
N GLY A 85 -15.04 -16.99 2.97
CA GLY A 85 -14.30 -16.28 4.00
C GLY A 85 -13.33 -15.23 3.47
N THR A 86 -12.52 -14.72 4.38
CA THR A 86 -11.54 -13.67 4.11
C THR A 86 -10.22 -14.23 3.58
N ASN A 87 -9.45 -13.36 2.98
CA ASN A 87 -8.10 -13.65 2.54
C ASN A 87 -7.17 -13.81 3.77
N ASN A 88 -6.25 -14.76 3.75
CA ASN A 88 -5.22 -14.98 4.79
C ASN A 88 -4.25 -13.80 4.98
N ALA A 89 -4.51 -12.66 4.33
CA ALA A 89 -3.70 -11.44 4.43
C ALA A 89 -3.92 -10.64 5.74
N GLU A 90 -4.89 -11.04 6.58
CA GLU A 90 -5.18 -10.35 7.85
C GLU A 90 -3.98 -10.38 8.81
N ASP A 91 -3.21 -11.46 8.79
CA ASP A 91 -2.02 -11.63 9.63
C ASP A 91 -0.76 -11.01 9.04
N ASN A 92 -0.84 -10.46 7.82
CA ASN A 92 0.32 -9.88 7.17
C ASN A 92 0.64 -8.50 7.75
N VAL A 93 1.94 -8.27 7.96
CA VAL A 93 2.48 -7.00 8.44
C VAL A 93 3.66 -6.60 7.56
N TRP A 94 3.70 -5.35 7.14
CA TRP A 94 4.84 -4.78 6.41
C TRP A 94 5.45 -3.66 7.26
N TYR A 95 6.71 -3.81 7.61
CA TYR A 95 7.48 -2.82 8.34
C TYR A 95 8.67 -2.37 7.49
N ASN A 96 8.82 -1.05 7.32
CA ASN A 96 9.96 -0.44 6.67
C ASN A 96 10.64 0.57 7.62
N ASP A 97 11.97 0.56 7.60
CA ASP A 97 12.83 1.56 8.24
C ASP A 97 13.72 2.17 7.16
N PHE A 98 13.35 3.37 6.70
CA PHE A 98 14.05 4.07 5.63
C PHE A 98 15.40 4.63 6.07
N ASN A 99 15.59 4.88 7.38
CA ASN A 99 16.86 5.34 7.93
C ASN A 99 17.94 4.25 7.86
N ASN A 100 17.53 2.98 8.06
CA ASN A 100 18.42 1.84 8.12
C ASN A 100 18.39 0.98 6.84
N ASN A 101 17.69 1.42 5.79
CA ASN A 101 17.51 0.67 4.56
C ASN A 101 17.07 -0.79 4.80
N SER A 102 16.11 -0.98 5.72
CA SER A 102 15.67 -2.31 6.14
C SER A 102 14.15 -2.46 6.13
N ARG A 103 13.70 -3.67 5.85
CA ARG A 103 12.31 -4.08 5.96
C ARG A 103 12.19 -5.39 6.71
N VAL A 104 11.07 -5.55 7.42
CA VAL A 104 10.69 -6.81 8.07
C VAL A 104 9.21 -7.05 7.77
N ASN A 105 8.92 -8.09 7.01
CA ASN A 105 7.57 -8.46 6.66
C ASN A 105 7.16 -9.74 7.38
N GLN A 106 5.99 -9.72 8.00
CA GLN A 106 5.30 -10.93 8.45
C GLN A 106 4.35 -11.37 7.36
N LYS A 107 4.44 -12.61 6.93
CA LYS A 107 3.60 -13.17 5.85
C LYS A 107 3.01 -14.51 6.29
N PHE A 108 1.70 -14.65 6.13
CA PHE A 108 1.01 -15.93 6.32
C PHE A 108 0.94 -16.65 4.96
N VAL A 109 1.56 -17.83 4.89
CA VAL A 109 1.68 -18.61 3.64
C VAL A 109 1.52 -20.08 3.96
N PHE A 110 0.54 -20.76 3.34
CA PHE A 110 0.26 -22.19 3.51
C PHE A 110 0.20 -22.63 4.99
N ASP A 111 -0.67 -21.98 5.77
CA ASP A 111 -0.91 -22.25 7.19
C ASP A 111 0.30 -22.00 8.11
N GLN A 112 1.31 -21.30 7.63
CA GLN A 112 2.50 -20.95 8.37
C GLN A 112 2.83 -19.46 8.28
N THR A 113 3.12 -18.85 9.43
CA THR A 113 3.61 -17.48 9.49
C THR A 113 5.14 -17.43 9.34
N TYR A 114 5.64 -16.59 8.44
CA TYR A 114 7.05 -16.33 8.19
C TYR A 114 7.43 -14.90 8.49
N ILE A 115 8.65 -14.72 8.98
CA ILE A 115 9.32 -13.41 9.10
C ILE A 115 10.40 -13.33 8.01
N LEU A 116 10.24 -12.33 7.14
CA LEU A 116 11.13 -12.04 6.02
C LEU A 116 11.82 -10.71 6.31
N ALA A 117 13.09 -10.77 6.70
CA ALA A 117 13.93 -9.59 6.91
C ALA A 117 14.86 -9.41 5.72
N ASP A 118 14.91 -8.18 5.18
CA ASP A 118 15.68 -7.87 3.98
C ASP A 118 16.00 -6.36 3.93
N SER A 119 16.82 -5.95 2.96
CA SER A 119 16.94 -4.56 2.57
C SER A 119 15.63 -4.06 1.91
N LEU A 120 15.43 -2.75 1.87
CA LEU A 120 14.31 -2.14 1.16
C LEU A 120 14.37 -2.48 -0.33
N MET A 121 13.20 -2.77 -0.92
CA MET A 121 13.09 -3.08 -2.35
C MET A 121 13.25 -1.81 -3.18
N ARG A 122 14.24 -1.74 -4.03
CA ARG A 122 14.38 -0.64 -4.98
C ARG A 122 13.38 -0.78 -6.12
N LEU A 123 12.62 0.28 -6.38
CA LEU A 123 11.70 0.40 -7.51
C LEU A 123 12.14 1.54 -8.43
N ASP A 124 12.24 1.27 -9.71
CA ASP A 124 12.57 2.28 -10.70
C ASP A 124 11.29 2.98 -11.17
N TRP A 125 11.00 4.11 -10.52
CA TRP A 125 9.81 4.89 -10.77
C TRP A 125 9.97 5.82 -11.98
N LYS A 126 8.99 5.78 -12.89
CA LYS A 126 8.80 6.78 -13.93
C LYS A 126 7.68 7.72 -13.51
N VAL A 127 8.02 8.95 -13.14
CA VAL A 127 7.05 9.97 -12.76
C VAL A 127 6.34 10.53 -14.00
N MET A 128 5.02 10.74 -13.90
CA MET A 128 4.14 11.32 -14.92
C MET A 128 3.60 12.66 -14.41
N PRO A 129 4.35 13.77 -14.56
CA PRO A 129 4.06 15.01 -13.84
C PRO A 129 2.76 15.69 -14.25
N ASN A 130 2.26 15.41 -15.46
CA ASN A 130 1.03 16.02 -15.98
C ASN A 130 -0.24 15.23 -15.59
N GLU A 131 -0.10 14.08 -14.92
CA GLU A 131 -1.22 13.29 -14.45
C GLU A 131 -1.34 13.43 -12.92
N THR A 132 -2.35 14.17 -12.49
CA THR A 132 -2.64 14.41 -11.08
C THR A 132 -4.01 13.89 -10.69
N ARG A 133 -4.19 13.59 -9.41
CA ARG A 133 -5.45 13.18 -8.80
C ARG A 133 -5.51 13.67 -7.37
N GLU A 134 -6.66 14.13 -6.93
CA GLU A 134 -6.90 14.40 -5.50
C GLU A 134 -7.25 13.10 -4.77
N ILE A 135 -6.54 12.78 -3.68
CA ILE A 135 -6.76 11.62 -2.82
C ILE A 135 -6.63 12.06 -1.36
N ALA A 136 -7.66 11.80 -0.56
CA ALA A 136 -7.73 12.17 0.86
C ALA A 136 -7.40 13.66 1.14
N GLY A 137 -7.76 14.56 0.21
CA GLY A 137 -7.52 16.00 0.30
C GLY A 137 -6.14 16.46 -0.17
N PHE A 138 -5.30 15.57 -0.73
CA PHE A 138 -3.98 15.88 -1.25
C PHE A 138 -3.94 15.82 -2.77
N VAL A 139 -3.25 16.77 -3.40
CA VAL A 139 -2.95 16.70 -4.83
C VAL A 139 -1.79 15.72 -5.03
N CYS A 140 -2.08 14.59 -5.66
CA CYS A 140 -1.12 13.52 -5.90
C CYS A 140 -0.67 13.49 -7.34
N ARG A 141 0.61 13.27 -7.57
CA ARG A 141 1.22 13.04 -8.89
C ARG A 141 1.29 11.56 -9.19
N LYS A 142 1.09 11.21 -10.45
CA LYS A 142 1.16 9.81 -10.89
C LYS A 142 2.61 9.38 -11.16
N ALA A 143 2.91 8.14 -10.81
CA ALA A 143 4.12 7.44 -11.19
C ALA A 143 3.81 5.99 -11.57
N GLN A 144 4.69 5.36 -12.34
CA GLN A 144 4.61 3.94 -12.65
C GLN A 144 5.93 3.24 -12.41
N ALA A 145 5.87 1.99 -12.01
CA ALA A 145 7.01 1.07 -11.94
C ALA A 145 6.60 -0.31 -12.45
N VAL A 146 7.59 -1.17 -12.64
CA VAL A 146 7.37 -2.58 -12.99
C VAL A 146 8.00 -3.44 -11.89
N ILE A 147 7.24 -4.41 -11.39
CA ILE A 147 7.69 -5.43 -10.44
C ILE A 147 7.58 -6.82 -11.09
N PHE A 148 8.36 -7.79 -10.60
CA PHE A 148 8.36 -9.16 -11.15
C PHE A 148 8.45 -9.21 -12.69
N ASP A 149 9.26 -8.32 -13.29
CA ASP A 149 9.56 -8.19 -14.72
C ASP A 149 8.37 -7.84 -15.64
N SER A 150 7.13 -7.93 -15.16
CA SER A 150 5.96 -7.75 -16.03
C SER A 150 4.71 -7.17 -15.36
N VAL A 151 4.75 -6.89 -14.07
CA VAL A 151 3.59 -6.37 -13.33
C VAL A 151 3.71 -4.86 -13.16
N TYR A 152 2.87 -4.12 -13.88
CA TYR A 152 2.81 -2.66 -13.76
C TYR A 152 2.14 -2.25 -12.45
N VAL A 153 2.79 -1.33 -11.75
CA VAL A 153 2.27 -0.63 -10.56
C VAL A 153 2.10 0.83 -10.93
N PHE A 154 0.88 1.33 -10.81
CA PHE A 154 0.59 2.76 -10.94
C PHE A 154 0.36 3.32 -9.54
N ALA A 155 1.15 4.33 -9.18
CA ALA A 155 1.09 5.00 -7.89
C ALA A 155 0.68 6.47 -8.04
N PHE A 156 -0.03 6.98 -7.03
CA PHE A 156 -0.30 8.39 -6.84
C PHE A 156 0.29 8.80 -5.49
N TYR A 157 1.17 9.79 -5.48
CA TYR A 157 1.91 10.22 -4.29
C TYR A 157 1.86 11.72 -4.10
N THR A 158 2.03 12.15 -2.85
CA THR A 158 2.15 13.55 -2.46
C THR A 158 3.44 13.79 -1.69
N ASP A 159 4.11 14.92 -1.94
CA ASP A 159 5.29 15.39 -1.20
C ASP A 159 4.95 16.19 0.06
N GLU A 160 3.67 16.49 0.27
CA GLU A 160 3.19 17.10 1.51
C GLU A 160 3.37 16.19 2.74
N ILE A 161 3.37 14.85 2.53
CA ILE A 161 3.72 13.85 3.53
C ILE A 161 5.13 13.37 3.22
N THR A 162 6.11 13.77 4.05
CA THR A 162 7.55 13.68 3.74
C THR A 162 8.14 12.27 3.82
N VAL A 163 7.44 11.33 4.45
CA VAL A 163 7.89 9.94 4.54
C VAL A 163 7.65 9.22 3.20
N SER A 164 8.73 8.70 2.60
CA SER A 164 8.70 7.96 1.33
C SER A 164 8.13 6.55 1.52
N GLY A 165 6.85 6.46 1.87
CA GLY A 165 6.17 5.20 2.17
C GLY A 165 4.93 4.96 1.32
N GLY A 166 4.28 3.82 1.57
CA GLY A 166 3.03 3.44 0.92
C GLY A 166 2.52 2.07 1.37
N PRO A 167 1.34 1.65 0.88
CA PRO A 167 0.77 0.36 1.21
C PRO A 167 1.67 -0.80 0.79
N MET A 168 1.61 -1.91 1.52
CA MET A 168 2.37 -3.15 1.27
C MET A 168 3.91 -2.95 1.27
N GLY A 169 4.40 -1.87 1.90
CA GLY A 169 5.81 -1.54 1.92
C GLY A 169 6.36 -1.01 0.59
N ILE A 170 5.51 -0.70 -0.39
CA ILE A 170 5.89 -0.03 -1.63
C ILE A 170 6.31 1.41 -1.30
N HIS A 171 7.47 1.85 -1.85
CA HIS A 171 8.09 3.13 -1.49
C HIS A 171 9.01 3.65 -2.61
N GLY A 172 9.75 4.72 -2.35
CA GLY A 172 10.81 5.23 -3.24
C GLY A 172 10.38 6.42 -4.11
N LEU A 173 9.16 6.92 -3.92
CA LEU A 173 8.73 8.21 -4.47
C LEU A 173 9.04 9.34 -3.47
N PRO A 174 9.20 10.60 -3.91
CA PRO A 174 9.47 11.72 -3.04
C PRO A 174 8.21 12.12 -2.25
N GLY A 175 7.87 11.33 -1.23
CA GLY A 175 6.71 11.48 -0.37
C GLY A 175 5.86 10.21 -0.27
N MET A 176 4.66 10.35 0.32
CA MET A 176 3.76 9.25 0.64
C MET A 176 2.90 8.84 -0.55
N ILE A 177 2.81 7.56 -0.81
CA ILE A 177 1.92 6.99 -1.82
C ILE A 177 0.53 6.85 -1.22
N LEU A 178 -0.43 7.63 -1.73
CA LEU A 178 -1.82 7.62 -1.28
C LEU A 178 -2.74 6.76 -2.15
N GLY A 179 -2.28 6.37 -3.33
CA GLY A 179 -3.02 5.49 -4.21
C GLY A 179 -2.11 4.52 -4.95
N ILE A 180 -2.52 3.26 -5.05
CA ILE A 180 -1.88 2.25 -5.91
C ILE A 180 -2.95 1.53 -6.71
N THR A 181 -2.64 1.20 -7.94
CA THR A 181 -3.42 0.25 -8.76
C THR A 181 -2.47 -0.72 -9.44
N ILE A 182 -2.77 -2.00 -9.32
CA ILE A 182 -2.05 -3.09 -9.98
C ILE A 182 -3.05 -3.83 -10.88
N PRO A 183 -3.14 -3.48 -12.18
CA PRO A 183 -4.17 -3.99 -13.08
C PRO A 183 -4.18 -5.53 -13.19
N ARG A 184 -3.01 -6.15 -13.20
CA ARG A 184 -2.89 -7.62 -13.27
C ARG A 184 -3.40 -8.35 -12.02
N MET A 185 -3.49 -7.65 -10.89
CA MET A 185 -4.07 -8.17 -9.64
C MET A 185 -5.54 -7.77 -9.50
N PHE A 186 -6.08 -6.98 -10.43
CA PHE A 186 -7.43 -6.43 -10.37
C PHE A 186 -7.72 -5.69 -9.04
N THR A 187 -6.68 -5.10 -8.45
CA THR A 187 -6.72 -4.54 -7.10
C THR A 187 -6.26 -3.09 -7.09
N SER A 188 -6.90 -2.29 -6.26
CA SER A 188 -6.53 -0.91 -5.96
C SER A 188 -6.48 -0.66 -4.45
N TRP A 189 -5.57 0.19 -4.03
CA TRP A 189 -5.36 0.70 -2.67
C TRP A 189 -5.50 2.21 -2.72
N ILE A 190 -6.46 2.79 -2.04
CA ILE A 190 -6.72 4.23 -2.06
C ILE A 190 -6.84 4.73 -0.63
N ALA A 191 -6.06 5.75 -0.27
CA ALA A 191 -6.16 6.42 1.02
C ALA A 191 -7.53 7.10 1.14
N THR A 192 -8.22 6.84 2.24
CA THR A 192 -9.54 7.41 2.53
C THR A 192 -9.48 8.47 3.61
N LYS A 193 -8.50 8.35 4.53
CA LYS A 193 -8.38 9.23 5.68
C LYS A 193 -6.93 9.34 6.13
N LEU A 194 -6.52 10.54 6.52
CA LEU A 194 -5.30 10.80 7.25
C LEU A 194 -5.63 11.32 8.66
N GLN A 195 -5.00 10.75 9.67
CA GLN A 195 -5.02 11.21 11.05
C GLN A 195 -3.59 11.60 11.47
N VAL A 196 -3.39 12.84 11.89
CA VAL A 196 -2.08 13.36 12.33
C VAL A 196 -1.99 13.54 13.85
N ASN A 197 -3.13 13.72 14.52
CA ASN A 197 -3.18 13.94 15.97
C ASN A 197 -3.64 12.70 16.72
N GLY A 198 -3.07 12.43 17.89
CA GLY A 198 -3.48 11.34 18.78
C GLY A 198 -3.13 9.94 18.24
N VAL A 199 -2.21 9.83 17.27
CA VAL A 199 -1.76 8.56 16.70
C VAL A 199 -0.73 7.92 17.64
N ASN A 200 -0.96 6.65 18.00
CA ASN A 200 0.02 5.86 18.74
C ASN A 200 1.12 5.36 17.82
N THR A 201 2.23 6.07 17.73
CA THR A 201 3.39 5.72 16.90
C THR A 201 4.28 4.62 17.52
N ASN A 202 4.09 4.27 18.78
CA ASN A 202 4.87 3.19 19.44
C ASN A 202 4.56 1.79 18.86
N ILE A 203 3.51 1.67 18.04
CA ILE A 203 3.19 0.44 17.32
C ILE A 203 4.11 0.19 16.12
N ILE A 204 4.93 1.18 15.71
CA ILE A 204 5.86 1.07 14.58
C ILE A 204 7.08 0.27 15.02
N VAL A 205 6.89 -1.03 15.19
CA VAL A 205 7.94 -1.98 15.56
C VAL A 205 7.96 -3.16 14.60
N PRO A 206 9.14 -3.71 14.26
CA PRO A 206 9.22 -4.83 13.35
C PRO A 206 8.49 -6.05 13.92
N PRO A 207 7.70 -6.79 13.11
CA PRO A 207 7.04 -8.01 13.54
C PRO A 207 8.07 -9.10 13.87
N ASN A 208 7.75 -9.95 14.83
CA ASN A 208 8.65 -11.00 15.31
C ASN A 208 7.98 -12.37 15.51
N LYS A 209 6.70 -12.49 15.15
CA LYS A 209 5.95 -13.76 15.30
C LYS A 209 5.99 -14.55 13.99
N GLY A 210 6.73 -15.65 13.95
CA GLY A 210 6.81 -16.54 12.79
C GLY A 210 8.20 -17.15 12.60
N LYS A 211 8.30 -18.07 11.64
CA LYS A 211 9.57 -18.70 11.27
C LYS A 211 10.39 -17.73 10.41
N LYS A 212 11.61 -17.45 10.83
CA LYS A 212 12.54 -16.66 10.00
C LYS A 212 12.87 -17.43 8.72
N LYS A 213 12.74 -16.80 7.57
CA LYS A 213 13.09 -17.37 6.26
C LYS A 213 13.60 -16.27 5.32
N VAL A 214 14.49 -16.64 4.42
CA VAL A 214 14.92 -15.75 3.34
C VAL A 214 13.81 -15.64 2.30
N ALA A 215 13.49 -14.42 1.84
CA ALA A 215 12.40 -14.18 0.91
C ALA A 215 12.54 -14.98 -0.40
N ALA A 216 13.76 -15.09 -0.94
CA ALA A 216 14.05 -15.87 -2.15
C ALA A 216 13.74 -17.37 -1.98
N GLU A 217 14.12 -17.96 -0.83
CA GLU A 217 13.83 -19.36 -0.52
C GLU A 217 12.33 -19.62 -0.33
N LEU A 218 11.61 -18.70 0.31
CA LEU A 218 10.17 -18.81 0.43
C LEU A 218 9.51 -18.74 -0.96
N LYS A 219 9.97 -17.81 -1.82
CA LYS A 219 9.48 -17.67 -3.19
C LYS A 219 9.66 -18.97 -3.98
N GLN A 220 10.86 -19.57 -3.96
CA GLN A 220 11.11 -20.85 -4.62
C GLN A 220 10.21 -21.97 -4.09
N SER A 221 9.94 -21.99 -2.77
CA SER A 221 9.04 -22.98 -2.16
C SER A 221 7.60 -22.79 -2.66
N VAL A 222 7.11 -21.54 -2.76
CA VAL A 222 5.78 -21.22 -3.27
C VAL A 222 5.68 -21.57 -4.77
N GLU A 223 6.69 -21.18 -5.57
CA GLU A 223 6.74 -21.49 -7.01
C GLU A 223 6.68 -23.00 -7.27
N LYS A 224 7.40 -23.78 -6.47
CA LYS A 224 7.38 -25.26 -6.58
C LYS A 224 5.99 -25.83 -6.29
N VAL A 225 5.30 -25.37 -5.26
CA VAL A 225 3.96 -25.84 -4.87
C VAL A 225 2.90 -25.39 -5.88
N SER A 226 3.01 -24.17 -6.39
CA SER A 226 2.01 -23.57 -7.27
C SER A 226 2.27 -23.80 -8.76
N LYS A 227 3.30 -24.57 -9.11
CA LYS A 227 3.75 -24.81 -10.51
C LYS A 227 2.62 -25.25 -11.44
N ASP A 228 1.76 -26.14 -10.95
CA ASP A 228 0.69 -26.76 -11.73
C ASP A 228 -0.65 -26.01 -11.61
N TRP A 229 -0.67 -24.85 -10.91
CA TRP A 229 -1.88 -24.05 -10.72
C TRP A 229 -2.15 -23.05 -11.86
N GLY A 230 -1.33 -23.03 -12.90
CA GLY A 230 -1.47 -22.13 -14.04
C GLY A 230 -1.44 -20.64 -13.62
N THR A 231 -2.40 -19.85 -14.13
CA THR A 231 -2.51 -18.42 -13.82
C THR A 231 -2.73 -18.14 -12.34
N TRP A 232 -3.38 -19.04 -11.60
CA TRP A 232 -3.59 -18.94 -10.15
C TRP A 232 -2.29 -19.04 -9.37
N GLY A 233 -1.36 -19.89 -9.81
CA GLY A 233 -0.03 -19.98 -9.20
C GLY A 233 0.72 -18.67 -9.29
N GLN A 234 0.72 -18.05 -10.46
CA GLN A 234 1.36 -16.74 -10.67
C GLN A 234 0.72 -15.64 -9.83
N GLN A 235 -0.60 -15.58 -9.75
CA GLN A 235 -1.32 -14.60 -8.90
C GLN A 235 -1.02 -14.83 -7.42
N SER A 236 -0.92 -16.08 -6.97
CA SER A 236 -0.56 -16.42 -5.59
C SER A 236 0.83 -15.89 -5.22
N ILE A 237 1.81 -16.02 -6.12
CA ILE A 237 3.16 -15.47 -5.93
C ILE A 237 3.09 -13.94 -5.75
N TRP A 238 2.36 -13.24 -6.63
CA TRP A 238 2.23 -11.79 -6.51
C TRP A 238 1.56 -11.37 -5.20
N ASN A 239 0.47 -12.03 -4.81
CA ASN A 239 -0.26 -11.74 -3.56
C ASN A 239 0.60 -11.96 -2.30
N ILE A 240 1.52 -12.93 -2.33
CA ILE A 240 2.39 -13.25 -1.18
C ILE A 240 3.55 -12.25 -1.09
N PHE A 241 4.16 -11.86 -2.21
CA PHE A 241 5.43 -11.14 -2.21
C PHE A 241 5.32 -9.63 -2.51
N ILE A 242 4.11 -9.11 -2.76
CA ILE A 242 3.80 -7.68 -2.78
C ILE A 242 3.39 -7.13 -1.42
#